data_9b4f86fe79b4712174e70740919a24d0
#
_entry.id   9b4f86fe79b4712174e70740919a24d0
#
_cell.length_a   1.000
_cell.length_b   1.000
_cell.length_c   1.000
_cell.angle_alpha   90.00
_cell.angle_beta   90.00
_cell.angle_gamma   90.00
#
_symmetry.space_group_name_H-M   'P 1'
#
loop_
_entity.id
_entity.type
_entity.pdbx_description
1 polymer ?
#
loop_
_entity_poly.entity_id
_entity_poly.type
_entity_poly.pdbx_seq_one_letter_code
_entity_poly.pdbx_strand_id
1 'polypeptide(L)'
;LKVYFQEHCPGATEADIAPITDDSDSITAGHHFVGFTDDGYSQYYCSLCENGLQFGMICDFCGVVVDTGLCLHTVSTKVPCKIVPRLLADALLHHWVRGNLPPSSDCVVCGEVCGIGVGLVDYQCVLCRVCVHTDCKFSIDEKCDLGVNRDFIISPDWVELRKVGSRRKKQLVIETLRVPENCSFLWTPLFVIVNPKSGDALGFEVLRTFRRTLHPVQVINIEQTKIGTALRWISANSQSDCYILVAGGNGTLARILDIVSGFDRSPPVAILPIGTGNDLSRVLGWGAAYSGPVDVDEICRQLRKALKVKLDIWNVDIIHRRRFGVQAKNKHLIMVNYISIGVDACVTFGMQATREGIPKAFSSRFLNKLLFLTYGTKDVLEHACAGLEKKIELTVDGRTVELPEIEGLVVLNIPFWGAGVRPWGESSDMPQAIDDEKLEVFAVRSSLHIGQLQIGVSQGIRIAQGRSLKLRLFGGPLPMQCDGEAWIQHVGVIEITHKHQADVLSNVNTTKETSSFFLFNS
;
A
#
# COMPACT_ATOMS: atom_id res chain seq x y z
N LEU A 1 -8.62 -16.87 -8.27
CA LEU A 1 -9.21 -16.74 -9.62
C LEU A 1 -9.03 -18.04 -10.41
N LYS A 2 -7.82 -18.59 -10.49
CA LYS A 2 -7.52 -19.82 -11.25
C LYS A 2 -8.35 -21.02 -10.75
N VAL A 3 -8.44 -21.23 -9.44
CA VAL A 3 -9.25 -22.29 -8.81
C VAL A 3 -10.74 -22.02 -8.98
N TYR A 4 -11.18 -20.78 -8.85
CA TYR A 4 -12.58 -20.37 -9.00
C TYR A 4 -13.09 -20.55 -10.43
N PHE A 5 -12.28 -20.20 -11.45
CA PHE A 5 -12.62 -20.40 -12.86
C PHE A 5 -12.70 -21.89 -13.25
N GLN A 6 -11.80 -22.74 -12.73
CA GLN A 6 -11.83 -24.19 -12.98
C GLN A 6 -13.03 -24.88 -12.33
N GLU A 7 -13.49 -24.39 -11.16
CA GLU A 7 -14.64 -24.96 -10.44
C GLU A 7 -16.00 -24.51 -11.02
N HIS A 8 -16.09 -23.29 -11.59
CA HIS A 8 -17.36 -22.69 -12.02
C HIS A 8 -17.51 -22.55 -13.55
N CYS A 9 -16.47 -22.76 -14.30
CA CYS A 9 -16.48 -22.76 -15.77
C CYS A 9 -15.78 -24.01 -16.31
N PRO A 10 -16.41 -25.19 -16.25
CA PRO A 10 -15.83 -26.41 -16.78
C PRO A 10 -15.71 -26.30 -18.32
N GLY A 11 -14.46 -26.16 -18.79
CA GLY A 11 -14.12 -25.96 -20.21
C GLY A 11 -13.28 -24.72 -20.51
N ALA A 12 -13.08 -23.82 -19.51
CA ALA A 12 -12.16 -22.70 -19.65
C ALA A 12 -10.70 -23.19 -19.61
N THR A 13 -9.91 -22.83 -20.61
CA THR A 13 -8.48 -23.16 -20.68
C THR A 13 -7.62 -22.10 -20.02
N GLU A 14 -6.37 -22.40 -19.72
CA GLU A 14 -5.40 -21.43 -19.18
C GLU A 14 -5.21 -20.19 -20.09
N ALA A 15 -5.49 -20.34 -21.38
CA ALA A 15 -5.48 -19.25 -22.36
C ALA A 15 -6.63 -18.25 -22.15
N ASP A 16 -7.76 -18.70 -21.60
CA ASP A 16 -8.95 -17.87 -21.35
C ASP A 16 -8.78 -16.99 -20.11
N ILE A 17 -7.80 -17.29 -19.24
CA ILE A 17 -7.53 -16.61 -17.97
C ILE A 17 -6.31 -15.67 -18.06
N ALA A 18 -5.49 -15.82 -19.11
CA ALA A 18 -4.34 -14.95 -19.32
C ALA A 18 -4.81 -13.52 -19.66
N PRO A 19 -4.19 -12.47 -19.09
CA PRO A 19 -4.44 -11.12 -19.57
C PRO A 19 -4.08 -11.09 -21.06
N ILE A 20 -5.06 -10.82 -21.91
CA ILE A 20 -4.83 -10.65 -23.33
C ILE A 20 -4.05 -9.35 -23.49
N THR A 21 -2.74 -9.48 -23.49
CA THR A 21 -1.85 -8.40 -23.91
C THR A 21 -1.86 -8.44 -25.42
N ASP A 22 -2.53 -7.45 -26.01
CA ASP A 22 -2.47 -7.23 -27.44
C ASP A 22 -0.99 -7.10 -27.85
N ASP A 23 -0.50 -8.04 -28.67
CA ASP A 23 0.87 -8.03 -29.22
C ASP A 23 1.06 -6.95 -30.31
N SER A 24 0.01 -6.16 -30.60
CA SER A 24 0.14 -5.02 -31.51
C SER A 24 1.06 -3.97 -30.88
N ASP A 25 2.07 -3.56 -31.61
CA ASP A 25 3.08 -2.55 -31.20
C ASP A 25 2.49 -1.12 -30.96
N SER A 26 1.18 -0.94 -31.16
CA SER A 26 0.55 0.36 -30.93
C SER A 26 0.18 0.51 -29.45
N ILE A 27 0.88 1.41 -28.77
CA ILE A 27 0.55 1.90 -27.43
C ILE A 27 -0.89 2.44 -27.36
N THR A 28 -1.50 2.71 -28.50
CA THR A 28 -2.73 3.48 -28.67
C THR A 28 -4.03 2.72 -28.42
N ALA A 29 -4.02 1.39 -28.30
CA ALA A 29 -5.25 0.59 -28.14
C ALA A 29 -5.40 -0.12 -26.79
N GLY A 30 -4.51 0.17 -25.85
CA GLY A 30 -4.21 -0.61 -24.66
C GLY A 30 -5.30 -0.74 -23.59
N HIS A 31 -6.33 -1.51 -23.82
CA HIS A 31 -7.18 -2.02 -22.74
C HIS A 31 -6.40 -3.04 -21.89
N HIS A 32 -6.72 -3.08 -20.59
CA HIS A 32 -6.26 -4.12 -19.68
C HIS A 32 -7.47 -4.87 -19.15
N PHE A 33 -7.77 -6.00 -19.75
CA PHE A 33 -8.94 -6.80 -19.43
C PHE A 33 -8.68 -7.76 -18.26
N VAL A 34 -9.66 -7.87 -17.36
CA VAL A 34 -9.72 -8.86 -16.28
C VAL A 34 -11.06 -9.58 -16.35
N GLY A 35 -11.05 -10.89 -16.11
CA GLY A 35 -12.28 -11.68 -16.08
C GLY A 35 -13.18 -11.30 -14.91
N PHE A 36 -14.50 -11.39 -15.13
CA PHE A 36 -15.50 -11.30 -14.09
C PHE A 36 -16.56 -12.39 -14.25
N THR A 37 -17.20 -12.73 -13.14
CA THR A 37 -18.45 -13.52 -13.11
C THR A 37 -19.50 -12.68 -12.43
N ASP A 38 -20.73 -12.74 -12.90
CA ASP A 38 -21.87 -12.08 -12.27
C ASP A 38 -22.06 -12.63 -10.85
N ASP A 39 -22.13 -11.71 -9.87
CA ASP A 39 -22.41 -12.01 -8.46
C ASP A 39 -23.93 -12.04 -8.16
N GLY A 40 -24.76 -11.89 -9.21
CA GLY A 40 -26.22 -11.84 -9.10
C GLY A 40 -26.79 -10.48 -8.67
N TYR A 41 -25.92 -9.48 -8.42
CA TYR A 41 -26.35 -8.12 -8.04
C TYR A 41 -26.18 -7.09 -9.15
N SER A 42 -25.31 -7.36 -10.13
CA SER A 42 -24.98 -6.41 -11.22
C SER A 42 -25.13 -7.08 -12.57
N GLN A 43 -26.13 -6.67 -13.34
CA GLN A 43 -26.27 -7.18 -14.71
C GLN A 43 -25.36 -6.38 -15.66
N TYR A 44 -24.32 -7.04 -16.20
CA TYR A 44 -23.43 -6.46 -17.19
C TYR A 44 -23.88 -6.73 -18.61
N TYR A 45 -23.62 -5.76 -19.49
CA TYR A 45 -23.89 -5.86 -20.94
C TYR A 45 -22.62 -5.64 -21.74
N CYS A 46 -22.44 -6.39 -22.82
CA CYS A 46 -21.32 -6.21 -23.72
C CYS A 46 -21.37 -4.85 -24.42
N SER A 47 -20.31 -4.05 -24.31
CA SER A 47 -20.23 -2.71 -24.91
C SER A 47 -20.23 -2.70 -26.46
N LEU A 48 -20.12 -3.87 -27.12
CA LEU A 48 -20.11 -3.99 -28.58
C LEU A 48 -21.35 -4.64 -29.17
N CYS A 49 -21.80 -5.80 -28.62
CA CYS A 49 -22.96 -6.53 -29.12
C CYS A 49 -24.23 -6.30 -28.28
N GLU A 50 -24.12 -5.55 -27.18
CA GLU A 50 -25.20 -5.17 -26.27
C GLU A 50 -25.90 -6.35 -25.56
N ASN A 51 -25.39 -7.58 -25.70
CA ASN A 51 -25.93 -8.75 -25.00
C ASN A 51 -25.64 -8.71 -23.50
N GLY A 52 -26.57 -9.21 -22.70
CA GLY A 52 -26.37 -9.41 -21.26
C GLY A 52 -25.34 -10.50 -20.99
N LEU A 53 -24.48 -10.30 -19.99
CA LEU A 53 -23.35 -11.17 -19.68
C LEU A 53 -23.45 -11.70 -18.25
N GLN A 54 -23.42 -13.01 -18.07
CA GLN A 54 -23.21 -13.67 -16.78
C GLN A 54 -21.72 -13.79 -16.43
N PHE A 55 -20.85 -13.83 -17.44
CA PHE A 55 -19.40 -13.78 -17.32
C PHE A 55 -18.82 -13.06 -18.54
N GLY A 56 -17.65 -12.47 -18.38
CA GLY A 56 -17.02 -11.70 -19.44
C GLY A 56 -15.71 -11.08 -19.00
N MET A 57 -15.30 -10.08 -19.76
CA MET A 57 -14.06 -9.33 -19.51
C MET A 57 -14.39 -7.85 -19.31
N ILE A 58 -13.80 -7.25 -18.28
CA ILE A 58 -13.93 -5.83 -17.98
C ILE A 58 -12.56 -5.16 -17.99
N CYS A 59 -12.45 -4.04 -18.69
CA CYS A 59 -11.22 -3.25 -18.67
C CYS A 59 -11.10 -2.53 -17.31
N ASP A 60 -10.03 -2.80 -16.55
CA ASP A 60 -9.80 -2.15 -15.25
C ASP A 60 -9.30 -0.70 -15.39
N PHE A 61 -9.00 -0.23 -16.60
CA PHE A 61 -8.67 1.17 -16.88
C PHE A 61 -9.91 2.03 -17.18
N CYS A 62 -10.75 1.61 -18.11
CA CYS A 62 -11.86 2.41 -18.60
C CYS A 62 -13.26 1.86 -18.27
N GLY A 63 -13.37 0.64 -17.75
CA GLY A 63 -14.66 0.04 -17.40
C GLY A 63 -15.44 -0.57 -18.57
N VAL A 64 -14.93 -0.55 -19.79
CA VAL A 64 -15.56 -1.22 -20.95
C VAL A 64 -15.67 -2.71 -20.67
N VAL A 65 -16.85 -3.27 -20.91
CA VAL A 65 -17.20 -4.67 -20.69
C VAL A 65 -17.42 -5.37 -22.02
N VAL A 66 -16.88 -6.56 -22.21
CA VAL A 66 -17.06 -7.35 -23.44
C VAL A 66 -17.21 -8.84 -23.15
N ASP A 67 -17.89 -9.56 -24.05
CA ASP A 67 -17.87 -11.01 -24.02
C ASP A 67 -16.49 -11.57 -24.34
N THR A 68 -16.27 -12.85 -24.05
CA THR A 68 -14.99 -13.55 -24.27
C THR A 68 -14.79 -14.00 -25.72
N GLY A 69 -15.76 -13.74 -26.60
CA GLY A 69 -15.72 -14.12 -28.03
C GLY A 69 -15.17 -13.02 -28.93
N LEU A 70 -15.81 -12.84 -30.08
CA LEU A 70 -15.39 -11.91 -31.13
C LEU A 70 -15.26 -10.45 -30.63
N CYS A 71 -16.09 -10.05 -29.66
CA CYS A 71 -16.07 -8.68 -29.13
C CYS A 71 -14.75 -8.36 -28.43
N LEU A 72 -14.19 -9.29 -27.66
CA LEU A 72 -12.90 -9.13 -27.00
C LEU A 72 -11.76 -8.86 -28.00
N HIS A 73 -11.76 -9.55 -29.14
CA HIS A 73 -10.74 -9.40 -30.18
C HIS A 73 -10.88 -8.11 -31.01
N THR A 74 -12.09 -7.55 -31.07
CA THR A 74 -12.38 -6.40 -31.92
C THR A 74 -12.55 -5.08 -31.14
N VAL A 75 -12.66 -5.12 -29.82
CA VAL A 75 -12.96 -3.92 -29.01
C VAL A 75 -11.92 -2.83 -29.15
N SER A 76 -10.64 -3.17 -29.19
CA SER A 76 -9.54 -2.17 -29.29
C SER A 76 -9.58 -1.32 -30.56
N THR A 77 -10.19 -1.84 -31.65
CA THR A 77 -10.34 -1.09 -32.90
C THR A 77 -11.60 -0.23 -32.93
N LYS A 78 -12.62 -0.57 -32.12
CA LYS A 78 -13.93 0.10 -32.12
C LYS A 78 -14.09 1.10 -30.98
N VAL A 79 -13.52 0.78 -29.80
CA VAL A 79 -13.62 1.60 -28.61
C VAL A 79 -12.20 1.84 -28.08
N PRO A 80 -11.64 3.06 -28.18
CA PRO A 80 -10.33 3.36 -27.62
C PRO A 80 -10.37 3.32 -26.10
N CYS A 81 -9.27 2.94 -25.46
CA CYS A 81 -9.15 3.01 -24.01
C CYS A 81 -8.87 4.45 -23.53
N LYS A 82 -9.12 4.75 -22.25
CA LYS A 82 -8.92 6.08 -21.67
C LYS A 82 -7.49 6.64 -21.75
N ILE A 83 -6.49 5.78 -21.96
CA ILE A 83 -5.10 6.22 -22.16
C ILE A 83 -4.86 6.88 -23.52
N VAL A 84 -5.83 6.78 -24.44
CA VAL A 84 -5.79 7.44 -25.75
C VAL A 84 -6.54 8.76 -25.66
N PRO A 85 -5.86 9.90 -25.76
CA PRO A 85 -6.52 11.21 -25.67
C PRO A 85 -7.47 11.45 -26.85
N ARG A 86 -8.60 12.09 -26.55
CA ARG A 86 -9.54 12.59 -27.55
C ARG A 86 -9.48 14.12 -27.51
N LEU A 87 -8.93 14.73 -28.57
CA LEU A 87 -8.68 16.15 -28.63
C LEU A 87 -9.51 16.81 -29.74
N LEU A 88 -9.97 18.03 -29.48
CA LEU A 88 -10.51 18.94 -30.46
C LEU A 88 -9.89 20.33 -30.24
N ALA A 89 -9.14 20.85 -31.21
CA ALA A 89 -8.44 22.12 -31.11
C ALA A 89 -7.64 22.27 -29.81
N ASP A 90 -6.83 21.25 -29.50
CA ASP A 90 -6.00 21.12 -28.29
C ASP A 90 -6.77 21.02 -26.94
N ALA A 91 -8.09 20.89 -26.97
CA ALA A 91 -8.89 20.66 -25.80
C ALA A 91 -9.21 19.16 -25.62
N LEU A 92 -9.02 18.65 -24.39
CA LEU A 92 -9.39 17.28 -24.04
C LEU A 92 -10.91 17.16 -24.06
N LEU A 93 -11.44 16.16 -24.79
CA LEU A 93 -12.88 15.89 -24.86
C LEU A 93 -13.29 14.81 -23.87
N HIS A 94 -14.57 14.83 -23.47
CA HIS A 94 -15.14 13.73 -22.74
C HIS A 94 -15.03 12.40 -23.49
N HIS A 95 -14.57 11.38 -22.79
CA HIS A 95 -14.49 10.02 -23.30
C HIS A 95 -15.66 9.19 -22.75
N TRP A 96 -16.76 9.22 -23.49
CA TRP A 96 -18.00 8.56 -23.08
C TRP A 96 -18.00 7.06 -23.35
N VAL A 97 -18.39 6.29 -22.34
CA VAL A 97 -18.74 4.86 -22.45
C VAL A 97 -20.21 4.70 -22.05
N ARG A 98 -20.96 3.92 -22.84
CA ARG A 98 -22.39 3.72 -22.69
C ARG A 98 -22.65 2.51 -21.78
N GLY A 99 -23.59 2.66 -20.83
CA GLY A 99 -24.08 1.62 -19.95
C GLY A 99 -23.08 1.11 -18.91
N ASN A 100 -23.43 0.07 -18.19
CA ASN A 100 -22.65 -0.51 -17.10
C ASN A 100 -22.18 0.53 -16.08
N LEU A 101 -23.07 1.48 -15.74
CA LEU A 101 -22.76 2.55 -14.81
C LEU A 101 -22.62 2.01 -13.38
N PRO A 102 -21.84 2.68 -12.51
CA PRO A 102 -21.83 2.36 -11.09
C PRO A 102 -23.25 2.50 -10.50
N PRO A 103 -23.62 1.67 -9.51
CA PRO A 103 -24.90 1.79 -8.83
C PRO A 103 -25.11 3.20 -8.24
N SER A 104 -26.34 3.69 -8.31
CA SER A 104 -26.72 5.02 -7.75
C SER A 104 -25.91 6.20 -8.32
N SER A 105 -25.62 6.17 -9.62
CA SER A 105 -24.96 7.28 -10.31
C SER A 105 -25.97 8.36 -10.71
N ASP A 106 -25.78 9.60 -10.22
CA ASP A 106 -26.64 10.72 -10.56
C ASP A 106 -26.18 11.43 -11.84
N CYS A 107 -27.13 11.90 -12.63
CA CYS A 107 -26.88 12.73 -13.80
C CYS A 107 -26.37 14.11 -13.39
N VAL A 108 -25.19 14.52 -13.86
CA VAL A 108 -24.61 15.83 -13.52
C VAL A 108 -25.44 17.02 -14.04
N VAL A 109 -26.35 16.79 -14.99
CA VAL A 109 -27.19 17.84 -15.60
C VAL A 109 -28.53 18.03 -14.87
N CYS A 110 -29.27 16.93 -14.61
CA CYS A 110 -30.60 17.03 -14.02
C CYS A 110 -30.69 16.54 -12.55
N GLY A 111 -29.64 15.88 -12.03
CA GLY A 111 -29.61 15.36 -10.67
C GLY A 111 -30.37 14.03 -10.46
N GLU A 112 -31.03 13.50 -11.48
CA GLU A 112 -31.76 12.23 -11.39
C GLU A 112 -30.83 11.03 -11.62
N VAL A 113 -31.23 9.84 -11.15
CA VAL A 113 -30.41 8.61 -11.21
C VAL A 113 -30.25 8.12 -12.64
N CYS A 114 -29.03 7.90 -13.08
CA CYS A 114 -28.67 7.31 -14.36
C CYS A 114 -28.68 5.77 -14.34
N GLY A 115 -28.77 5.16 -15.51
CA GLY A 115 -28.61 3.71 -15.70
C GLY A 115 -29.84 2.90 -15.30
N ILE A 116 -31.00 3.51 -15.16
CA ILE A 116 -32.26 2.81 -14.88
C ILE A 116 -32.79 2.18 -16.15
N GLY A 117 -32.78 0.85 -16.23
CA GLY A 117 -33.31 0.11 -17.38
C GLY A 117 -32.50 -1.12 -17.74
N VAL A 118 -32.96 -1.82 -18.78
CA VAL A 118 -32.29 -3.03 -19.31
C VAL A 118 -31.38 -2.62 -20.46
N GLY A 119 -30.17 -3.16 -20.52
CA GLY A 119 -29.22 -2.90 -21.59
C GLY A 119 -28.22 -1.80 -21.27
N LEU A 120 -27.58 -1.29 -22.31
CA LEU A 120 -26.63 -0.17 -22.19
C LEU A 120 -27.41 1.15 -22.16
N VAL A 121 -27.76 1.61 -20.97
CA VAL A 121 -28.50 2.86 -20.75
C VAL A 121 -27.55 3.92 -20.22
N ASP A 122 -27.66 5.18 -20.73
CA ASP A 122 -26.91 6.35 -20.29
C ASP A 122 -25.38 6.25 -20.48
N TYR A 123 -24.65 7.27 -20.07
CA TYR A 123 -23.24 7.41 -20.34
C TYR A 123 -22.42 7.79 -19.11
N GLN A 124 -21.19 7.28 -19.02
CA GLN A 124 -20.18 7.76 -18.09
C GLN A 124 -18.93 8.22 -18.86
N CYS A 125 -18.37 9.37 -18.48
CA CYS A 125 -17.04 9.75 -18.95
C CYS A 125 -15.97 9.00 -18.16
N VAL A 126 -15.09 8.28 -18.85
CA VAL A 126 -14.02 7.49 -18.19
C VAL A 126 -12.86 8.34 -17.65
N LEU A 127 -12.82 9.64 -18.01
CA LEU A 127 -11.79 10.58 -17.54
C LEU A 127 -12.22 11.29 -16.26
N CYS A 128 -13.34 12.02 -16.29
CA CYS A 128 -13.83 12.79 -15.14
C CYS A 128 -14.85 12.04 -14.28
N ARG A 129 -15.31 10.84 -14.69
CA ARG A 129 -16.26 9.98 -13.99
C ARG A 129 -17.71 10.48 -13.89
N VAL A 130 -18.04 11.64 -14.46
CA VAL A 130 -19.43 12.13 -14.49
C VAL A 130 -20.32 11.20 -15.29
N CYS A 131 -21.57 11.06 -14.83
CA CYS A 131 -22.63 10.31 -15.51
C CYS A 131 -23.67 11.27 -16.07
N VAL A 132 -24.25 10.93 -17.22
CA VAL A 132 -25.31 11.70 -17.86
C VAL A 132 -26.33 10.79 -18.52
N HIS A 133 -27.59 11.18 -18.51
CA HIS A 133 -28.62 10.54 -19.33
C HIS A 133 -28.33 10.72 -20.82
N THR A 134 -28.84 9.83 -21.62
CA THR A 134 -28.72 9.88 -23.08
C THR A 134 -29.15 11.25 -23.63
N ASP A 135 -30.27 11.79 -23.16
CA ASP A 135 -30.80 13.08 -23.58
C ASP A 135 -30.06 14.28 -22.98
N CYS A 136 -29.58 14.16 -21.74
CA CYS A 136 -28.83 15.22 -21.05
C CYS A 136 -27.41 15.42 -21.59
N LYS A 137 -26.85 14.42 -22.30
CA LYS A 137 -25.48 14.45 -22.83
C LYS A 137 -25.19 15.65 -23.74
N PHE A 138 -26.21 16.15 -24.44
CA PHE A 138 -26.08 17.30 -25.34
C PHE A 138 -26.07 18.66 -24.60
N SER A 139 -26.36 18.65 -23.30
CA SER A 139 -26.38 19.85 -22.44
C SER A 139 -25.10 20.07 -21.64
N ILE A 140 -24.14 19.16 -21.73
CA ILE A 140 -22.83 19.29 -21.09
C ILE A 140 -21.77 19.82 -22.08
N ASP A 141 -20.78 20.57 -21.56
CA ASP A 141 -19.64 21.01 -22.39
C ASP A 141 -18.94 19.76 -22.99
N GLU A 142 -18.52 19.84 -24.23
CA GLU A 142 -17.75 18.77 -24.87
C GLU A 142 -16.36 18.59 -24.24
N LYS A 143 -15.80 19.66 -23.65
CA LYS A 143 -14.48 19.66 -23.01
C LYS A 143 -14.52 18.99 -21.65
N CYS A 144 -13.60 18.09 -21.43
CA CYS A 144 -13.43 17.39 -20.17
C CYS A 144 -12.39 18.09 -19.28
N ASP A 145 -12.80 18.48 -18.08
CA ASP A 145 -11.94 19.12 -17.09
C ASP A 145 -11.26 18.13 -16.11
N LEU A 146 -11.39 16.80 -16.34
CA LEU A 146 -10.92 15.70 -15.49
C LEU A 146 -11.65 15.56 -14.15
N GLY A 147 -12.66 16.40 -13.86
CA GLY A 147 -13.53 16.29 -12.70
C GLY A 147 -12.89 16.71 -11.38
N VAL A 148 -13.46 16.22 -10.27
CA VAL A 148 -13.14 16.64 -8.90
C VAL A 148 -11.71 16.33 -8.47
N ASN A 149 -11.05 15.35 -9.10
CA ASN A 149 -9.69 14.93 -8.77
C ASN A 149 -8.63 15.37 -9.80
N ARG A 150 -8.96 16.35 -10.64
CA ARG A 150 -8.07 16.87 -11.72
C ARG A 150 -6.68 17.27 -11.24
N ASP A 151 -6.55 17.76 -10.01
CA ASP A 151 -5.29 18.13 -9.38
C ASP A 151 -4.35 16.93 -9.13
N PHE A 152 -4.89 15.73 -9.03
CA PHE A 152 -4.15 14.49 -8.85
C PHE A 152 -3.96 13.68 -10.15
N ILE A 153 -4.70 14.00 -11.21
CA ILE A 153 -4.71 13.20 -12.45
C ILE A 153 -3.66 13.73 -13.43
N ILE A 154 -2.91 12.80 -14.03
CA ILE A 154 -2.12 13.06 -15.22
C ILE A 154 -3.07 12.95 -16.42
N SER A 155 -3.26 14.05 -17.15
CA SER A 155 -4.09 14.04 -18.35
C SER A 155 -3.45 13.18 -19.45
N PRO A 156 -4.22 12.36 -20.19
CA PRO A 156 -3.67 11.50 -21.23
C PRO A 156 -3.05 12.27 -22.41
N ASP A 157 -3.40 13.53 -22.60
CA ASP A 157 -2.81 14.41 -23.62
C ASP A 157 -1.50 15.08 -23.19
N TRP A 158 -1.17 15.03 -21.88
CA TRP A 158 0.08 15.59 -21.34
C TRP A 158 1.22 14.60 -21.33
N VAL A 159 0.95 13.30 -21.51
CA VAL A 159 1.92 12.25 -21.25
C VAL A 159 2.23 11.43 -22.50
N GLU A 160 3.52 11.28 -22.78
CA GLU A 160 4.01 10.28 -23.71
C GLU A 160 4.45 9.04 -22.93
N LEU A 161 3.98 7.89 -23.36
CA LEU A 161 4.20 6.62 -22.69
C LEU A 161 5.14 5.74 -23.50
N ARG A 162 6.04 5.04 -22.80
CA ARG A 162 6.92 4.05 -23.39
C ARG A 162 6.73 2.68 -22.74
N LYS A 163 6.71 1.63 -23.55
CA LYS A 163 6.74 0.24 -23.07
C LYS A 163 8.18 -0.12 -22.68
N VAL A 164 8.38 -0.57 -21.43
CA VAL A 164 9.66 -1.09 -20.95
C VAL A 164 9.48 -2.50 -20.38
N GLY A 165 10.55 -3.32 -20.46
CA GLY A 165 10.53 -4.68 -19.94
C GLY A 165 10.75 -5.75 -21.00
N SER A 166 10.67 -7.03 -20.61
CA SER A 166 10.82 -8.18 -21.51
C SER A 166 9.51 -8.46 -22.26
N ARG A 167 9.58 -9.28 -23.35
CA ARG A 167 8.39 -9.66 -24.14
C ARG A 167 7.20 -10.15 -23.29
N ARG A 168 7.46 -10.82 -22.15
CA ARG A 168 6.41 -11.36 -21.25
C ARG A 168 6.00 -10.43 -20.11
N LYS A 169 6.73 -9.33 -19.87
CA LYS A 169 6.46 -8.37 -18.76
C LYS A 169 6.72 -6.95 -19.24
N LYS A 170 5.93 -6.50 -20.22
CA LYS A 170 5.94 -5.11 -20.67
C LYS A 170 5.14 -4.26 -19.68
N GLN A 171 5.65 -3.10 -19.32
CA GLN A 171 4.96 -2.10 -18.50
C GLN A 171 5.04 -0.74 -19.17
N LEU A 172 3.99 0.08 -18.98
CA LEU A 172 3.98 1.46 -19.40
C LEU A 172 4.69 2.32 -18.36
N VAL A 173 5.57 3.20 -18.81
CA VAL A 173 6.22 4.23 -17.99
C VAL A 173 6.10 5.57 -18.68
N ILE A 174 6.12 6.64 -17.91
CA ILE A 174 6.16 7.99 -18.44
C ILE A 174 7.53 8.21 -19.10
N GLU A 175 7.53 8.60 -20.35
CA GLU A 175 8.73 9.00 -21.08
C GLU A 175 8.90 10.51 -21.03
N THR A 176 7.87 11.25 -21.41
CA THR A 176 7.80 12.71 -21.29
C THR A 176 6.47 13.13 -20.70
N LEU A 177 6.47 14.24 -19.98
CA LEU A 177 5.29 14.89 -19.44
C LEU A 177 5.35 16.38 -19.76
N ARG A 178 4.32 16.87 -20.44
CA ARG A 178 4.21 18.28 -20.87
C ARG A 178 2.97 18.88 -20.26
N VAL A 179 3.12 19.45 -19.07
CA VAL A 179 2.02 20.16 -18.40
C VAL A 179 1.87 21.53 -19.08
N PRO A 180 0.65 21.94 -19.49
CA PRO A 180 0.42 23.26 -20.06
C PRO A 180 0.82 24.37 -19.09
N GLU A 181 1.50 25.42 -19.59
CA GLU A 181 1.91 26.59 -18.80
C GLU A 181 0.71 27.32 -18.17
N ASN A 182 -0.45 27.25 -18.82
CA ASN A 182 -1.71 27.87 -18.37
C ASN A 182 -2.57 26.96 -17.49
N CYS A 183 -1.98 25.95 -16.83
CA CYS A 183 -2.72 25.12 -15.89
C CYS A 183 -3.26 26.00 -14.75
N SER A 184 -4.59 26.21 -14.72
CA SER A 184 -5.26 27.18 -13.84
C SER A 184 -5.42 26.70 -12.39
N PHE A 185 -4.96 25.49 -12.06
CA PHE A 185 -5.06 24.87 -10.76
C PHE A 185 -3.71 24.35 -10.29
N LEU A 186 -3.55 24.23 -8.96
CA LEU A 186 -2.38 23.62 -8.37
C LEU A 186 -2.39 22.11 -8.69
N TRP A 187 -1.54 21.70 -9.63
CA TRP A 187 -1.44 20.32 -10.06
C TRP A 187 -0.36 19.59 -9.26
N THR A 188 -0.75 18.51 -8.57
CA THR A 188 0.12 17.70 -7.75
C THR A 188 -0.22 16.22 -7.99
N PRO A 189 0.36 15.57 -9.02
CA PRO A 189 -0.04 14.23 -9.42
C PRO A 189 0.13 13.22 -8.29
N LEU A 190 -0.86 12.33 -8.13
CA LEU A 190 -0.86 11.26 -7.16
C LEU A 190 -0.37 9.95 -7.79
N PHE A 191 0.68 9.36 -7.25
CA PHE A 191 1.10 8.00 -7.60
C PHE A 191 0.62 7.03 -6.52
N VAL A 192 -0.06 5.97 -6.94
CA VAL A 192 -0.58 4.94 -6.02
C VAL A 192 0.22 3.66 -6.19
N ILE A 193 0.90 3.24 -5.13
CA ILE A 193 1.72 2.03 -5.13
C ILE A 193 1.00 0.97 -4.33
N VAL A 194 0.61 -0.11 -4.98
CA VAL A 194 -0.28 -1.13 -4.40
C VAL A 194 0.43 -2.47 -4.30
N ASN A 195 0.36 -3.05 -3.11
CA ASN A 195 0.64 -4.47 -2.90
C ASN A 195 -0.69 -5.26 -3.00
N PRO A 196 -0.97 -5.95 -4.12
CA PRO A 196 -2.24 -6.64 -4.31
C PRO A 196 -2.46 -7.81 -3.35
N LYS A 197 -1.39 -8.33 -2.73
CA LYS A 197 -1.48 -9.43 -1.74
C LYS A 197 -1.82 -8.95 -0.33
N SER A 198 -1.82 -7.64 -0.10
CA SER A 198 -2.21 -7.10 1.20
C SER A 198 -3.74 -7.06 1.33
N GLY A 199 -4.26 -7.41 2.52
CA GLY A 199 -5.66 -7.20 2.90
C GLY A 199 -6.68 -8.06 2.17
N ASP A 200 -6.46 -9.36 2.01
CA ASP A 200 -7.45 -10.34 1.52
C ASP A 200 -8.26 -9.88 0.29
N ALA A 201 -7.60 -9.59 -0.81
CA ALA A 201 -8.16 -9.07 -2.06
C ALA A 201 -8.47 -7.55 -2.09
N LEU A 202 -8.46 -6.82 -0.98
CA LEU A 202 -8.65 -5.36 -0.97
C LEU A 202 -7.60 -4.64 -1.84
N GLY A 203 -6.36 -5.17 -1.90
CA GLY A 203 -5.32 -4.65 -2.79
C GLY A 203 -5.71 -4.68 -4.27
N PHE A 204 -6.44 -5.69 -4.73
CA PHE A 204 -6.94 -5.74 -6.11
C PHE A 204 -8.08 -4.74 -6.35
N GLU A 205 -8.95 -4.53 -5.36
CA GLU A 205 -10.00 -3.52 -5.42
C GLU A 205 -9.39 -2.11 -5.51
N VAL A 206 -8.40 -1.81 -4.66
CA VAL A 206 -7.63 -0.54 -4.72
C VAL A 206 -7.03 -0.34 -6.10
N LEU A 207 -6.32 -1.34 -6.66
CA LEU A 207 -5.76 -1.26 -8.01
C LEU A 207 -6.81 -0.89 -9.05
N ARG A 208 -7.94 -1.61 -9.06
CA ARG A 208 -9.02 -1.42 -10.04
C ARG A 208 -9.67 -0.04 -9.90
N THR A 209 -10.02 0.35 -8.68
CA THR A 209 -10.74 1.60 -8.44
C THR A 209 -9.87 2.82 -8.73
N PHE A 210 -8.60 2.81 -8.31
CA PHE A 210 -7.68 3.91 -8.64
C PHE A 210 -7.33 3.97 -10.13
N ARG A 211 -7.15 2.84 -10.82
CA ARG A 211 -6.92 2.81 -12.27
C ARG A 211 -8.10 3.37 -13.07
N ARG A 212 -9.32 3.21 -12.56
CA ARG A 212 -10.53 3.81 -13.17
C ARG A 212 -10.59 5.32 -12.98
N THR A 213 -10.08 5.83 -11.86
CA THR A 213 -10.11 7.27 -11.54
C THR A 213 -8.88 7.98 -12.10
N LEU A 214 -7.67 7.56 -11.73
CA LEU A 214 -6.41 8.16 -12.18
C LEU A 214 -5.99 7.64 -13.57
N HIS A 215 -4.97 8.27 -14.16
CA HIS A 215 -4.32 7.69 -15.32
C HIS A 215 -3.64 6.35 -14.93
N PRO A 216 -3.79 5.26 -15.70
CA PRO A 216 -3.29 3.94 -15.32
C PRO A 216 -1.79 3.89 -15.00
N VAL A 217 -0.97 4.74 -15.61
CA VAL A 217 0.47 4.82 -15.33
C VAL A 217 0.79 5.32 -13.92
N GLN A 218 -0.16 6.00 -13.26
CA GLN A 218 -0.02 6.47 -11.89
C GLN A 218 -0.25 5.35 -10.86
N VAL A 219 -0.84 4.20 -11.26
CA VAL A 219 -1.24 3.12 -10.34
C VAL A 219 -0.35 1.90 -10.55
N ILE A 220 0.59 1.73 -9.65
CA ILE A 220 1.72 0.81 -9.75
C ILE A 220 1.43 -0.45 -8.93
N ASN A 221 1.36 -1.60 -9.60
CA ASN A 221 1.31 -2.91 -8.95
C ASN A 221 2.75 -3.40 -8.70
N ILE A 222 3.15 -3.55 -7.42
CA ILE A 222 4.53 -3.93 -7.07
C ILE A 222 4.93 -5.34 -7.47
N GLU A 223 3.98 -6.22 -7.77
CA GLU A 223 4.27 -7.56 -8.26
C GLU A 223 4.59 -7.59 -9.75
N GLN A 224 3.99 -6.69 -10.50
CA GLN A 224 4.15 -6.59 -11.96
C GLN A 224 5.25 -5.61 -12.34
N THR A 225 5.45 -4.56 -11.55
CA THR A 225 6.23 -3.38 -11.91
C THR A 225 7.36 -3.12 -10.91
N LYS A 226 8.59 -2.92 -11.39
CA LYS A 226 9.68 -2.42 -10.55
C LYS A 226 9.41 -0.96 -10.18
N ILE A 227 9.23 -0.67 -8.91
CA ILE A 227 8.86 0.65 -8.38
C ILE A 227 9.81 1.75 -8.88
N GLY A 228 11.12 1.56 -8.78
CA GLY A 228 12.10 2.55 -9.25
C GLY A 228 12.04 2.83 -10.75
N THR A 229 11.57 1.87 -11.58
CA THR A 229 11.35 2.09 -13.02
C THR A 229 10.08 2.90 -13.25
N ALA A 230 9.00 2.60 -12.53
CA ALA A 230 7.73 3.33 -12.65
C ALA A 230 7.86 4.77 -12.16
N LEU A 231 8.62 5.01 -11.10
CA LEU A 231 8.84 6.33 -10.52
C LEU A 231 10.01 7.12 -11.16
N ARG A 232 10.59 6.63 -12.25
CA ARG A 232 11.71 7.31 -12.93
C ARG A 232 11.38 8.76 -13.33
N TRP A 233 10.13 9.03 -13.68
CA TRP A 233 9.73 10.40 -14.00
C TRP A 233 9.90 11.34 -12.80
N ILE A 234 9.48 10.92 -11.59
CA ILE A 234 9.62 11.72 -10.36
C ILE A 234 11.10 12.02 -10.11
N SER A 235 11.96 11.00 -10.21
CA SER A 235 13.40 11.15 -10.03
C SER A 235 14.05 12.09 -11.07
N ALA A 236 13.54 12.07 -12.31
CA ALA A 236 14.07 12.91 -13.40
C ALA A 236 13.55 14.35 -13.39
N ASN A 237 12.38 14.60 -12.79
CA ASN A 237 11.71 15.91 -12.76
C ASN A 237 11.55 16.43 -11.32
N SER A 238 12.66 16.76 -10.68
CA SER A 238 12.71 17.26 -9.30
C SER A 238 11.96 18.59 -9.06
N GLN A 239 11.46 19.26 -10.12
CA GLN A 239 10.73 20.53 -10.01
C GLN A 239 9.22 20.35 -9.78
N SER A 240 8.64 19.20 -10.08
CA SER A 240 7.21 18.95 -9.93
C SER A 240 6.90 18.33 -8.57
N ASP A 241 6.03 18.97 -7.80
CA ASP A 241 5.48 18.37 -6.58
C ASP A 241 4.56 17.21 -6.97
N CYS A 242 4.64 16.11 -6.22
CA CYS A 242 3.74 14.97 -6.38
C CYS A 242 3.54 14.28 -5.05
N TYR A 243 2.49 13.48 -4.94
CA TYR A 243 2.22 12.64 -3.77
C TYR A 243 2.36 11.16 -4.12
N ILE A 244 2.77 10.37 -3.12
CA ILE A 244 2.75 8.92 -3.22
C ILE A 244 1.78 8.38 -2.16
N LEU A 245 0.81 7.56 -2.57
CA LEU A 245 -0.07 6.79 -1.70
C LEU A 245 0.37 5.32 -1.73
N VAL A 246 0.75 4.78 -0.59
CA VAL A 246 1.13 3.36 -0.45
C VAL A 246 -0.04 2.57 0.11
N ALA A 247 -0.62 1.69 -0.70
CA ALA A 247 -1.62 0.73 -0.28
C ALA A 247 -0.93 -0.61 0.05
N GLY A 248 -0.70 -0.85 1.34
CA GLY A 248 0.05 -2.01 1.82
C GLY A 248 0.22 -2.02 3.33
N GLY A 249 1.10 -2.89 3.82
CA GLY A 249 1.53 -2.95 5.22
C GLY A 249 2.90 -2.29 5.42
N ASN A 250 3.41 -2.35 6.67
CA ASN A 250 4.65 -1.71 7.12
C ASN A 250 5.86 -2.05 6.22
N GLY A 251 6.06 -3.33 5.84
CA GLY A 251 7.18 -3.74 5.01
C GLY A 251 7.13 -3.16 3.58
N THR A 252 5.92 -3.01 3.00
CA THR A 252 5.76 -2.35 1.70
C THR A 252 6.13 -0.87 1.81
N LEU A 253 5.66 -0.21 2.87
CA LEU A 253 5.94 1.20 3.12
C LEU A 253 7.43 1.47 3.34
N ALA A 254 8.11 0.69 4.19
CA ALA A 254 9.54 0.82 4.44
C ALA A 254 10.36 0.73 3.13
N ARG A 255 10.02 -0.24 2.27
CA ARG A 255 10.64 -0.38 0.95
C ARG A 255 10.41 0.82 0.04
N ILE A 256 9.21 1.41 0.05
CA ILE A 256 8.92 2.61 -0.77
C ILE A 256 9.70 3.81 -0.25
N LEU A 257 9.70 4.05 1.07
CA LEU A 257 10.44 5.14 1.69
C LEU A 257 11.94 5.03 1.39
N ASP A 258 12.51 3.82 1.41
CA ASP A 258 13.91 3.60 1.03
C ASP A 258 14.19 3.98 -0.44
N ILE A 259 13.31 3.61 -1.37
CA ILE A 259 13.47 3.93 -2.79
C ILE A 259 13.35 5.44 -3.05
N VAL A 260 12.34 6.10 -2.48
CA VAL A 260 12.12 7.53 -2.71
C VAL A 260 13.14 8.41 -2.01
N SER A 261 13.80 7.91 -0.96
CA SER A 261 14.89 8.61 -0.30
C SER A 261 16.13 8.81 -1.19
N GLY A 262 16.26 8.01 -2.25
CA GLY A 262 17.30 8.16 -3.27
C GLY A 262 16.98 9.20 -4.34
N PHE A 263 15.82 9.87 -4.28
CA PHE A 263 15.45 10.92 -5.24
C PHE A 263 16.00 12.28 -4.78
N ASP A 264 16.41 13.12 -5.73
CA ASP A 264 16.91 14.48 -5.42
C ASP A 264 15.87 15.30 -4.65
N ARG A 265 14.60 15.09 -4.95
CA ARG A 265 13.46 15.62 -4.19
C ARG A 265 12.53 14.47 -3.85
N SER A 266 12.50 14.12 -2.57
CA SER A 266 11.65 13.03 -2.07
C SER A 266 10.19 13.51 -1.97
N PRO A 267 9.25 12.85 -2.68
CA PRO A 267 7.83 13.18 -2.55
C PRO A 267 7.28 12.72 -1.20
N PRO A 268 6.33 13.47 -0.60
CA PRO A 268 5.69 13.03 0.63
C PRO A 268 4.82 11.79 0.39
N VAL A 269 4.87 10.87 1.36
CA VAL A 269 4.23 9.54 1.28
C VAL A 269 3.04 9.46 2.23
N ALA A 270 1.87 9.10 1.71
CA ALA A 270 0.67 8.74 2.47
C ALA A 270 0.48 7.23 2.52
N ILE A 271 -0.35 6.77 3.45
CA ILE A 271 -0.60 5.35 3.69
C ILE A 271 -2.09 5.04 3.57
N LEU A 272 -2.44 4.05 2.75
CA LEU A 272 -3.73 3.38 2.80
C LEU A 272 -3.55 2.04 3.53
N PRO A 273 -4.05 1.91 4.79
CA PRO A 273 -3.71 0.81 5.67
C PRO A 273 -4.49 -0.46 5.33
N ILE A 274 -4.04 -1.21 4.35
CA ILE A 274 -4.63 -2.50 3.97
C ILE A 274 -3.83 -3.71 4.51
N GLY A 275 -2.71 -3.48 5.20
CA GLY A 275 -1.90 -4.52 5.84
C GLY A 275 -2.46 -4.96 7.20
N THR A 276 -1.73 -5.87 7.89
CA THR A 276 -2.14 -6.43 9.19
C THR A 276 -1.71 -5.57 10.39
N GLY A 277 -0.50 -5.06 10.41
CA GLY A 277 0.08 -4.32 11.55
C GLY A 277 -0.32 -2.84 11.56
N ASN A 278 -0.04 -2.14 10.49
CA ASN A 278 -0.39 -0.73 10.22
C ASN A 278 -0.08 0.27 11.36
N ASP A 279 1.01 0.02 12.13
CA ASP A 279 1.33 0.87 13.29
C ASP A 279 1.67 2.31 12.87
N LEU A 280 2.46 2.49 11.80
CA LEU A 280 2.78 3.82 11.30
C LEU A 280 1.54 4.54 10.73
N SER A 281 0.61 3.82 10.11
CA SER A 281 -0.65 4.39 9.65
C SER A 281 -1.47 4.98 10.82
N ARG A 282 -1.46 4.30 11.97
CA ARG A 282 -2.10 4.81 13.22
C ARG A 282 -1.44 6.09 13.71
N VAL A 283 -0.10 6.14 13.70
CA VAL A 283 0.67 7.34 14.08
C VAL A 283 0.32 8.52 13.21
N LEU A 284 0.23 8.30 11.91
CA LEU A 284 -0.04 9.34 10.92
C LEU A 284 -1.54 9.66 10.76
N GLY A 285 -2.43 9.07 11.57
CA GLY A 285 -3.86 9.39 11.57
C GLY A 285 -4.66 8.80 10.40
N TRP A 286 -4.10 7.85 9.65
CA TRP A 286 -4.82 7.14 8.56
C TRP A 286 -5.61 5.92 9.06
N GLY A 287 -5.59 5.68 10.38
CA GLY A 287 -6.32 4.61 11.03
C GLY A 287 -5.60 3.27 11.07
N ALA A 288 -6.25 2.32 11.76
CA ALA A 288 -5.73 0.97 11.97
C ALA A 288 -5.84 0.09 10.74
N ALA A 289 -6.86 0.36 9.93
CA ALA A 289 -7.20 -0.40 8.75
C ALA A 289 -8.20 0.36 7.90
N TYR A 290 -8.09 0.24 6.61
CA TYR A 290 -9.14 0.64 5.70
C TYR A 290 -10.28 -0.38 5.76
N SER A 291 -11.53 0.08 5.84
CA SER A 291 -12.73 -0.75 5.87
C SER A 291 -13.81 -0.16 4.96
N GLY A 292 -14.61 -1.03 4.37
CA GLY A 292 -15.63 -0.64 3.39
C GLY A 292 -15.11 -0.58 1.95
N PRO A 293 -15.96 -0.20 0.99
CA PRO A 293 -15.60 -0.06 -0.42
C PRO A 293 -14.57 1.05 -0.61
N VAL A 294 -13.71 0.90 -1.62
CA VAL A 294 -12.66 1.88 -1.90
C VAL A 294 -13.25 3.15 -2.52
N ASP A 295 -13.33 4.20 -1.72
CA ASP A 295 -13.79 5.53 -2.14
C ASP A 295 -12.58 6.44 -2.46
N VAL A 296 -12.28 6.60 -3.75
CA VAL A 296 -11.14 7.41 -4.21
C VAL A 296 -11.37 8.90 -3.96
N ASP A 297 -12.60 9.38 -4.07
CA ASP A 297 -12.91 10.81 -3.89
C ASP A 297 -12.70 11.22 -2.44
N GLU A 298 -13.12 10.37 -1.49
CA GLU A 298 -12.88 10.56 -0.06
C GLU A 298 -11.38 10.51 0.26
N ILE A 299 -10.65 9.52 -0.28
CA ILE A 299 -9.19 9.41 -0.08
C ILE A 299 -8.48 10.65 -0.63
N CYS A 300 -8.82 11.09 -1.84
CA CYS A 300 -8.27 12.31 -2.43
C CYS A 300 -8.61 13.56 -1.61
N ARG A 301 -9.82 13.64 -1.06
CA ARG A 301 -10.24 14.74 -0.18
C ARG A 301 -9.43 14.77 1.11
N GLN A 302 -9.13 13.60 1.70
CA GLN A 302 -8.26 13.49 2.87
C GLN A 302 -6.81 13.88 2.54
N LEU A 303 -6.27 13.43 1.41
CA LEU A 303 -4.93 13.79 0.95
C LEU A 303 -4.73 15.30 0.78
N ARG A 304 -5.74 16.03 0.26
CA ARG A 304 -5.69 17.51 0.14
C ARG A 304 -5.61 18.23 1.49
N LYS A 305 -6.12 17.61 2.55
CA LYS A 305 -6.13 18.17 3.92
C LYS A 305 -4.95 17.70 4.76
N ALA A 306 -4.24 16.68 4.31
CA ALA A 306 -3.15 16.08 5.05
C ALA A 306 -1.99 17.06 5.22
N LEU A 307 -1.36 17.00 6.39
CA LEU A 307 -0.19 17.81 6.72
C LEU A 307 1.09 17.02 6.43
N LYS A 308 2.07 17.71 5.88
CA LYS A 308 3.40 17.17 5.69
C LYS A 308 4.15 17.20 7.02
N VAL A 309 4.63 16.03 7.47
CA VAL A 309 5.42 15.85 8.69
C VAL A 309 6.69 15.08 8.38
N LYS A 310 7.68 15.17 9.26
CA LYS A 310 8.92 14.40 9.16
C LYS A 310 8.78 13.06 9.88
N LEU A 311 9.50 12.07 9.38
CA LEU A 311 9.62 10.74 9.97
C LEU A 311 11.08 10.31 9.91
N ASP A 312 11.66 9.94 11.03
CA ASP A 312 13.02 9.43 11.10
C ASP A 312 13.12 8.05 10.43
N ILE A 313 14.15 7.88 9.64
CA ILE A 313 14.50 6.64 8.97
C ILE A 313 15.88 6.20 9.44
N TRP A 314 16.02 4.92 9.76
CA TRP A 314 17.22 4.38 10.41
C TRP A 314 17.92 3.33 9.55
N ASN A 315 19.26 3.38 9.55
CA ASN A 315 20.10 2.30 9.05
C ASN A 315 20.25 1.23 10.13
N VAL A 316 20.15 -0.02 9.73
CA VAL A 316 20.45 -1.19 10.57
C VAL A 316 21.52 -2.02 9.87
N ASP A 317 22.75 -1.92 10.37
CA ASP A 317 23.90 -2.62 9.84
C ASP A 317 24.18 -3.85 10.69
N ILE A 318 24.07 -5.04 10.08
CA ILE A 318 24.32 -6.33 10.72
C ILE A 318 25.67 -6.85 10.27
N ILE A 319 26.64 -6.84 11.20
CA ILE A 319 28.00 -7.24 10.99
C ILE A 319 28.22 -8.65 11.57
N HIS A 320 28.38 -9.62 10.70
CA HIS A 320 28.58 -11.00 11.12
C HIS A 320 30.04 -11.28 11.54
N ARG A 321 30.22 -12.00 12.65
CA ARG A 321 31.53 -12.45 13.06
C ARG A 321 32.01 -13.59 12.14
N ARG A 322 33.31 -13.63 11.81
CA ARG A 322 33.92 -14.74 11.06
C ARG A 322 33.72 -16.05 11.83
N ARG A 323 33.19 -17.07 11.14
CA ARG A 323 33.04 -18.42 11.69
C ARG A 323 33.80 -19.38 10.78
N PHE A 324 34.74 -20.17 11.35
CA PHE A 324 35.59 -21.12 10.61
C PHE A 324 36.30 -20.49 9.40
N GLY A 325 36.81 -19.25 9.52
CA GLY A 325 37.50 -18.54 8.44
C GLY A 325 36.59 -17.93 7.36
N VAL A 326 35.29 -18.25 7.34
CA VAL A 326 34.30 -17.71 6.40
C VAL A 326 33.55 -16.58 7.07
N GLN A 327 33.53 -15.42 6.42
CA GLN A 327 32.69 -14.29 6.87
C GLN A 327 31.35 -14.35 6.12
N ALA A 328 30.25 -14.47 6.85
CA ALA A 328 28.93 -14.28 6.26
C ALA A 328 28.81 -12.83 5.74
N LYS A 329 28.09 -12.64 4.65
CA LYS A 329 27.87 -11.32 4.06
C LYS A 329 27.15 -10.43 5.07
N ASN A 330 27.69 -9.24 5.32
CA ASN A 330 26.99 -8.23 6.13
C ASN A 330 25.65 -7.90 5.49
N LYS A 331 24.65 -7.65 6.33
CA LYS A 331 23.29 -7.30 5.91
C LYS A 331 23.02 -5.85 6.29
N HIS A 332 22.46 -5.10 5.38
CA HIS A 332 22.02 -3.73 5.58
C HIS A 332 20.49 -3.68 5.42
N LEU A 333 19.81 -3.13 6.40
CA LEU A 333 18.36 -2.96 6.42
C LEU A 333 18.02 -1.50 6.70
N ILE A 334 16.82 -1.12 6.31
CA ILE A 334 16.20 0.16 6.69
C ILE A 334 15.10 -0.15 7.69
N MET A 335 15.07 0.60 8.79
CA MET A 335 14.03 0.51 9.81
C MET A 335 13.20 1.80 9.81
N VAL A 336 11.91 1.63 9.79
CA VAL A 336 10.92 2.71 9.80
C VAL A 336 10.06 2.66 11.05
N ASN A 337 9.69 1.46 11.51
CA ASN A 337 8.82 1.29 12.68
C ASN A 337 9.61 0.85 13.90
N TYR A 338 10.10 -0.39 13.91
CA TYR A 338 10.87 -0.94 15.03
C TYR A 338 11.63 -2.21 14.66
N ILE A 339 12.64 -2.51 15.45
CA ILE A 339 13.40 -3.76 15.43
C ILE A 339 13.31 -4.43 16.80
N SER A 340 13.24 -5.75 16.84
CA SER A 340 13.25 -6.49 18.08
C SER A 340 14.08 -7.76 18.04
N ILE A 341 14.49 -8.22 19.23
CA ILE A 341 15.22 -9.47 19.45
C ILE A 341 14.59 -10.22 20.62
N GLY A 342 14.47 -11.53 20.53
CA GLY A 342 13.91 -12.37 21.56
C GLY A 342 12.47 -12.76 21.31
N VAL A 343 11.66 -12.84 22.36
CA VAL A 343 10.31 -13.43 22.34
C VAL A 343 9.35 -12.72 21.37
N ASP A 344 9.42 -11.41 21.20
CA ASP A 344 8.60 -10.68 20.21
C ASP A 344 8.91 -11.12 18.78
N ALA A 345 10.19 -11.22 18.46
CA ALA A 345 10.63 -11.69 17.16
C ALA A 345 10.30 -13.16 16.91
N CYS A 346 10.30 -14.00 17.96
CA CYS A 346 9.80 -15.38 17.89
C CYS A 346 8.35 -15.46 17.44
N VAL A 347 7.50 -14.62 18.03
CA VAL A 347 6.07 -14.54 17.68
C VAL A 347 5.90 -14.14 16.23
N THR A 348 6.62 -13.10 15.79
CA THR A 348 6.60 -12.63 14.40
C THR A 348 7.08 -13.71 13.43
N PHE A 349 8.14 -14.43 13.77
CA PHE A 349 8.67 -15.54 12.96
C PHE A 349 7.66 -16.69 12.82
N GLY A 350 6.99 -17.06 13.90
CA GLY A 350 5.94 -18.10 13.89
C GLY A 350 4.73 -17.68 13.03
N MET A 351 4.30 -16.43 13.11
CA MET A 351 3.22 -15.88 12.29
C MET A 351 3.58 -15.87 10.80
N GLN A 352 4.80 -15.49 10.44
CA GLN A 352 5.28 -15.48 9.06
C GLN A 352 5.28 -16.90 8.47
N ALA A 353 5.83 -17.87 9.19
CA ALA A 353 5.86 -19.26 8.77
C ALA A 353 4.45 -19.86 8.57
N THR A 354 3.51 -19.52 9.45
CA THR A 354 2.12 -19.98 9.34
C THR A 354 1.41 -19.33 8.14
N ARG A 355 1.65 -18.05 7.88
CA ARG A 355 1.08 -17.33 6.73
C ARG A 355 1.54 -17.93 5.40
N GLU A 356 2.78 -18.34 5.29
CA GLU A 356 3.34 -19.00 4.09
C GLU A 356 2.74 -20.40 3.91
N GLY A 357 2.47 -21.13 5.00
CA GLY A 357 1.89 -22.49 4.98
C GLY A 357 0.36 -22.54 4.86
N ILE A 358 -0.37 -21.60 5.47
CA ILE A 358 -1.84 -21.59 5.54
C ILE A 358 -2.38 -20.16 5.31
N PRO A 359 -2.36 -19.65 4.08
CA PRO A 359 -2.75 -18.26 3.79
C PRO A 359 -4.17 -17.89 4.23
N LYS A 360 -5.13 -18.86 4.17
CA LYS A 360 -6.55 -18.61 4.49
C LYS A 360 -6.82 -18.42 5.99
N ALA A 361 -5.90 -18.82 6.88
CA ALA A 361 -6.08 -18.67 8.33
C ALA A 361 -5.97 -17.21 8.81
N PHE A 362 -5.50 -16.29 7.98
CA PHE A 362 -5.23 -14.91 8.32
C PHE A 362 -6.29 -13.90 7.83
N SER A 363 -7.44 -14.39 7.38
CA SER A 363 -8.55 -13.54 6.90
C SER A 363 -9.21 -12.67 7.99
N SER A 364 -9.03 -13.01 9.28
CA SER A 364 -9.57 -12.26 10.41
C SER A 364 -8.47 -11.61 11.25
N ARG A 365 -8.56 -10.28 11.46
CA ARG A 365 -7.65 -9.53 12.36
C ARG A 365 -7.71 -10.03 13.81
N PHE A 366 -8.89 -10.47 14.25
CA PHE A 366 -9.08 -11.06 15.57
C PHE A 366 -8.34 -12.41 15.67
N LEU A 367 -8.40 -13.22 14.63
CA LEU A 367 -7.70 -14.50 14.56
C LEU A 367 -6.18 -14.29 14.55
N ASN A 368 -5.68 -13.28 13.82
CA ASN A 368 -4.26 -12.91 13.83
C ASN A 368 -3.79 -12.49 15.24
N LYS A 369 -4.62 -11.71 15.95
CA LYS A 369 -4.33 -11.30 17.32
C LYS A 369 -4.34 -12.49 18.30
N LEU A 370 -5.25 -13.43 18.10
CA LEU A 370 -5.33 -14.69 18.89
C LEU A 370 -4.16 -15.63 18.56
N LEU A 371 -3.77 -15.74 17.30
CA LEU A 371 -2.59 -16.50 16.88
C LEU A 371 -1.30 -15.90 17.47
N PHE A 372 -1.22 -14.58 17.56
CA PHE A 372 -0.13 -13.88 18.24
C PHE A 372 0.01 -14.33 19.69
N LEU A 373 -1.10 -14.43 20.42
CA LEU A 373 -1.13 -14.92 21.81
C LEU A 373 -0.79 -16.42 21.94
N THR A 374 -1.23 -17.25 20.97
CA THR A 374 -1.01 -18.71 21.02
C THR A 374 0.41 -19.13 20.63
N TYR A 375 1.06 -18.44 19.70
CA TYR A 375 2.46 -18.72 19.35
C TYR A 375 3.44 -18.31 20.46
N GLY A 376 3.10 -17.31 21.27
CA GLY A 376 3.89 -16.91 22.44
C GLY A 376 3.93 -17.94 23.57
N THR A 377 3.06 -18.96 23.56
CA THR A 377 2.94 -19.96 24.65
C THR A 377 3.64 -21.29 24.39
N LYS A 378 4.38 -21.44 23.27
CA LYS A 378 5.05 -22.70 22.96
C LYS A 378 6.43 -22.81 23.63
N ASP A 379 6.58 -23.85 24.49
CA ASP A 379 7.78 -24.14 25.29
C ASP A 379 9.13 -24.06 24.57
N VAL A 380 9.17 -24.41 23.28
CA VAL A 380 10.42 -24.43 22.50
C VAL A 380 10.96 -23.01 22.22
N LEU A 381 10.07 -22.02 22.14
CA LEU A 381 10.43 -20.63 21.85
C LEU A 381 10.81 -19.87 23.14
N GLU A 382 10.15 -20.18 24.25
CA GLU A 382 10.42 -19.57 25.55
C GLU A 382 11.84 -19.90 26.05
N HIS A 383 12.30 -21.12 25.91
CA HIS A 383 13.65 -21.52 26.29
C HIS A 383 14.77 -20.87 25.48
N ALA A 384 14.50 -20.54 24.18
CA ALA A 384 15.49 -19.89 23.33
C ALA A 384 15.76 -18.43 23.74
N CYS A 385 14.77 -17.75 24.31
CA CYS A 385 14.83 -16.32 24.67
C CYS A 385 15.12 -16.09 26.15
N ALA A 386 14.99 -17.11 27.02
CA ALA A 386 15.26 -17.00 28.45
C ALA A 386 16.70 -16.53 28.72
N GLY A 387 16.84 -15.58 29.66
CA GLY A 387 18.13 -14.99 30.02
C GLY A 387 18.77 -14.22 28.86
N LEU A 388 17.97 -13.50 28.10
CA LEU A 388 18.44 -12.71 26.95
C LEU A 388 19.50 -11.69 27.37
N GLU A 389 19.38 -11.07 28.54
CA GLU A 389 20.35 -10.13 29.11
C GLU A 389 21.77 -10.71 29.24
N LYS A 390 21.90 -12.05 29.36
CA LYS A 390 23.19 -12.75 29.39
C LYS A 390 23.75 -13.07 28.01
N LYS A 391 22.96 -12.88 26.98
CA LYS A 391 23.30 -13.24 25.58
C LYS A 391 23.57 -12.02 24.68
N ILE A 392 23.21 -10.82 25.18
CA ILE A 392 23.35 -9.58 24.44
C ILE A 392 23.98 -8.48 25.32
N GLU A 393 24.63 -7.52 24.69
CA GLU A 393 25.12 -6.29 25.29
C GLU A 393 24.59 -5.10 24.51
N LEU A 394 23.93 -4.18 25.19
CA LEU A 394 23.38 -2.97 24.60
C LEU A 394 24.27 -1.76 24.93
N THR A 395 24.62 -1.01 23.92
CA THR A 395 25.29 0.31 24.05
C THR A 395 24.38 1.36 23.43
N VAL A 396 24.09 2.44 24.14
CA VAL A 396 23.31 3.59 23.68
C VAL A 396 24.18 4.86 23.81
N ASP A 397 24.36 5.57 22.70
CA ASP A 397 25.20 6.77 22.62
C ASP A 397 26.60 6.58 23.25
N GLY A 398 27.20 5.41 22.96
CA GLY A 398 28.55 5.04 23.41
C GLY A 398 28.63 4.56 24.87
N ARG A 399 27.51 4.47 25.60
CA ARG A 399 27.46 3.99 27.00
C ARG A 399 26.79 2.61 27.05
N THR A 400 27.42 1.66 27.70
CA THR A 400 26.83 0.34 27.96
C THR A 400 25.71 0.50 28.97
N VAL A 401 24.57 -0.14 28.69
CA VAL A 401 23.37 -0.09 29.50
C VAL A 401 23.16 -1.47 30.15
N GLU A 402 22.99 -1.50 31.48
CA GLU A 402 22.63 -2.73 32.19
C GLU A 402 21.20 -3.13 31.87
N LEU A 403 21.02 -4.40 31.50
CA LEU A 403 19.73 -4.96 31.19
C LEU A 403 19.20 -5.75 32.39
N PRO A 404 17.93 -5.56 32.79
CA PRO A 404 17.29 -6.42 33.77
C PRO A 404 17.07 -7.81 33.18
N GLU A 405 16.54 -8.73 33.96
CA GLU A 405 16.12 -10.06 33.47
C GLU A 405 14.98 -9.91 32.46
N ILE A 406 15.23 -10.33 31.20
CA ILE A 406 14.34 -10.13 30.06
C ILE A 406 14.39 -11.30 29.09
N GLU A 407 13.32 -11.46 28.32
CA GLU A 407 13.23 -12.40 27.18
C GLU A 407 13.09 -11.70 25.84
N GLY A 408 12.86 -10.39 25.83
CA GLY A 408 12.77 -9.60 24.61
C GLY A 408 13.22 -8.15 24.81
N LEU A 409 13.86 -7.61 23.77
CA LEU A 409 14.27 -6.21 23.66
C LEU A 409 13.73 -5.64 22.36
N VAL A 410 13.11 -4.46 22.43
CA VAL A 410 12.49 -3.77 21.30
C VAL A 410 13.02 -2.35 21.21
N VAL A 411 13.40 -1.94 20.02
CA VAL A 411 13.87 -0.61 19.69
C VAL A 411 12.86 0.05 18.77
N LEU A 412 12.19 1.11 19.26
CA LEU A 412 11.11 1.80 18.58
C LEU A 412 11.58 3.09 17.91
N ASN A 413 11.06 3.36 16.73
CA ASN A 413 11.08 4.66 16.06
C ASN A 413 9.71 5.37 16.14
N ILE A 414 8.66 4.61 16.39
CA ILE A 414 7.28 5.13 16.43
C ILE A 414 6.60 4.73 17.74
N PRO A 415 5.60 5.49 18.24
CA PRO A 415 4.97 5.23 19.54
C PRO A 415 4.13 3.95 19.62
N PHE A 416 3.81 3.31 18.49
CA PHE A 416 3.00 2.10 18.45
C PHE A 416 3.83 0.85 18.16
N TRP A 417 3.42 -0.25 18.78
CA TRP A 417 4.01 -1.58 18.64
C TRP A 417 2.90 -2.64 18.64
N GLY A 418 3.12 -3.75 17.92
CA GLY A 418 2.25 -4.92 17.99
C GLY A 418 0.77 -4.64 17.69
N ALA A 419 0.49 -3.87 16.65
CA ALA A 419 -0.85 -3.49 16.18
C ALA A 419 -1.62 -2.52 17.13
N GLY A 420 -0.93 -1.54 17.67
CA GLY A 420 -1.55 -0.39 18.34
C GLY A 420 -1.32 -0.28 19.84
N VAL A 421 -0.42 -1.07 20.41
CA VAL A 421 0.03 -0.91 21.80
C VAL A 421 1.01 0.25 21.90
N ARG A 422 0.96 1.03 22.99
CA ARG A 422 1.94 2.07 23.34
C ARG A 422 2.82 1.61 24.51
N PRO A 423 3.86 0.80 24.27
CA PRO A 423 4.64 0.17 25.34
C PRO A 423 5.52 1.16 26.12
N TRP A 424 5.91 2.26 25.48
CA TRP A 424 6.71 3.33 26.13
C TRP A 424 5.89 4.15 27.11
N GLY A 425 4.59 4.35 26.84
CA GLY A 425 3.71 5.19 27.64
C GLY A 425 4.09 6.68 27.56
N GLU A 426 3.43 7.51 28.37
CA GLU A 426 3.75 8.94 28.48
C GLU A 426 4.89 9.17 29.46
N SER A 427 5.82 10.06 29.14
CA SER A 427 6.94 10.45 29.99
C SER A 427 7.31 11.90 29.72
N SER A 428 7.37 12.72 30.77
CA SER A 428 7.85 14.11 30.68
C SER A 428 9.35 14.18 30.46
N ASP A 429 10.10 13.23 31.02
CA ASP A 429 11.56 13.26 31.03
C ASP A 429 12.18 12.67 29.77
N MET A 430 11.46 11.74 29.14
CA MET A 430 11.84 11.07 27.88
C MET A 430 10.64 11.05 26.92
N PRO A 431 10.26 12.21 26.36
CA PRO A 431 9.15 12.30 25.42
C PRO A 431 9.48 11.52 24.16
N GLN A 432 8.47 10.88 23.58
CA GLN A 432 8.58 10.13 22.34
C GLN A 432 8.10 10.97 21.16
N ALA A 433 8.90 11.07 20.10
CA ALA A 433 8.55 11.71 18.84
C ALA A 433 8.98 10.84 17.65
N ILE A 434 8.51 11.17 16.46
CA ILE A 434 8.85 10.42 15.24
C ILE A 434 9.89 11.12 14.37
N ASP A 435 10.36 12.31 14.82
CA ASP A 435 11.19 13.23 14.06
C ASP A 435 12.27 13.92 14.92
N ASP A 436 12.64 13.34 16.08
CA ASP A 436 13.62 13.90 17.02
C ASP A 436 15.01 13.23 16.96
N GLU A 437 15.21 12.36 15.99
CA GLU A 437 16.44 11.56 15.77
C GLU A 437 16.79 10.68 16.99
N LYS A 438 15.79 10.18 17.72
CA LYS A 438 15.99 9.27 18.84
C LYS A 438 15.16 8.01 18.69
N LEU A 439 15.63 6.96 19.32
CA LEU A 439 14.96 5.68 19.44
C LEU A 439 14.69 5.37 20.90
N GLU A 440 13.53 4.78 21.17
CA GLU A 440 13.17 4.25 22.47
C GLU A 440 13.50 2.77 22.56
N VAL A 441 14.14 2.36 23.65
CA VAL A 441 14.44 0.96 23.94
C VAL A 441 13.62 0.52 25.13
N PHE A 442 12.74 -0.47 24.90
CA PHE A 442 12.02 -1.11 25.99
C PHE A 442 12.22 -2.62 25.96
N ALA A 443 11.97 -3.25 27.09
CA ALA A 443 12.10 -4.70 27.25
C ALA A 443 10.80 -5.34 27.70
N VAL A 444 10.70 -6.64 27.42
CA VAL A 444 9.63 -7.51 27.90
C VAL A 444 10.21 -8.70 28.67
N ARG A 445 9.56 -9.06 29.80
CA ARG A 445 10.03 -10.13 30.68
C ARG A 445 9.75 -11.53 30.11
N SER A 446 8.63 -11.69 29.41
CA SER A 446 8.18 -12.99 28.89
C SER A 446 7.09 -12.82 27.84
N SER A 447 6.69 -13.92 27.21
CA SER A 447 5.51 -13.97 26.34
C SER A 447 4.21 -13.59 27.07
N LEU A 448 4.07 -13.93 28.35
CA LEU A 448 2.93 -13.50 29.18
C LEU A 448 2.90 -11.97 29.32
N HIS A 449 4.07 -11.32 29.52
CA HIS A 449 4.17 -9.86 29.60
C HIS A 449 3.74 -9.20 28.27
N ILE A 450 4.07 -9.81 27.13
CA ILE A 450 3.55 -9.36 25.83
C ILE A 450 2.01 -9.39 25.82
N GLY A 451 1.42 -10.49 26.29
CA GLY A 451 -0.04 -10.61 26.40
C GLY A 451 -0.65 -9.52 27.28
N GLN A 452 -0.04 -9.21 28.42
CA GLN A 452 -0.47 -8.16 29.33
C GLN A 452 -0.38 -6.75 28.69
N LEU A 453 0.68 -6.49 27.92
CA LEU A 453 0.82 -5.25 27.13
C LEU A 453 -0.31 -5.11 26.10
N GLN A 454 -0.66 -6.22 25.42
CA GLN A 454 -1.70 -6.23 24.36
C GLN A 454 -3.11 -5.89 24.88
N ILE A 455 -3.39 -6.25 26.14
CA ILE A 455 -4.69 -5.94 26.79
C ILE A 455 -4.62 -4.70 27.70
N GLY A 456 -3.48 -3.98 27.73
CA GLY A 456 -3.33 -2.71 28.43
C GLY A 456 -3.19 -2.79 29.95
N VAL A 457 -2.95 -4.01 30.53
CA VAL A 457 -2.78 -4.18 32.00
C VAL A 457 -1.33 -4.06 32.46
N SER A 458 -0.38 -3.90 31.54
CA SER A 458 1.05 -3.70 31.84
C SER A 458 1.67 -2.67 30.89
N GLN A 459 2.87 -2.20 31.22
CA GLN A 459 3.69 -1.32 30.38
C GLN A 459 5.02 -2.00 30.06
N GLY A 460 5.69 -1.57 28.97
CA GLY A 460 7.05 -1.99 28.65
C GLY A 460 8.03 -1.51 29.71
N ILE A 461 9.08 -2.28 29.94
CA ILE A 461 10.17 -1.90 30.82
C ILE A 461 11.04 -0.91 30.04
N ARG A 462 11.00 0.38 30.35
CA ARG A 462 11.85 1.40 29.72
C ARG A 462 13.31 1.13 30.06
N ILE A 463 14.16 1.08 29.06
CA ILE A 463 15.60 0.80 29.19
C ILE A 463 16.41 2.07 28.92
N ALA A 464 16.24 2.68 27.75
CA ALA A 464 16.99 3.85 27.34
C ALA A 464 16.30 4.58 26.17
N GLN A 465 16.70 5.82 25.93
CA GLN A 465 16.42 6.60 24.72
C GLN A 465 17.75 7.14 24.19
N GLY A 466 17.99 7.09 22.87
CA GLY A 466 19.25 7.59 22.31
C GLY A 466 19.27 7.67 20.79
N ARG A 467 20.33 8.28 20.25
CA ARG A 467 20.52 8.55 18.82
C ARG A 467 21.29 7.48 18.06
N SER A 468 22.06 6.67 18.80
CA SER A 468 22.92 5.62 18.24
C SER A 468 22.87 4.41 19.15
N LEU A 469 22.51 3.26 18.58
CA LEU A 469 22.43 2.01 19.31
C LEU A 469 23.35 0.97 18.71
N LYS A 470 24.01 0.22 19.60
CA LYS A 470 24.83 -0.93 19.24
C LYS A 470 24.41 -2.11 20.08
N LEU A 471 24.00 -3.18 19.42
CA LEU A 471 23.62 -4.44 20.04
C LEU A 471 24.64 -5.52 19.65
N ARG A 472 25.34 -6.06 20.62
CA ARG A 472 26.31 -7.13 20.44
C ARG A 472 25.73 -8.44 20.92
N LEU A 473 25.67 -9.42 20.01
CA LEU A 473 25.18 -10.78 20.29
C LEU A 473 26.35 -11.73 20.49
N PHE A 474 26.37 -12.45 21.60
CA PHE A 474 27.41 -13.44 21.91
C PHE A 474 26.86 -14.79 22.38
N GLY A 475 25.58 -14.90 22.65
CA GLY A 475 24.90 -16.03 23.27
C GLY A 475 24.16 -17.00 22.34
N GLY A 476 24.64 -17.28 21.13
CA GLY A 476 23.98 -18.22 20.20
C GLY A 476 23.01 -17.57 19.21
N PRO A 477 22.30 -18.37 18.37
CA PRO A 477 21.32 -17.85 17.44
C PRO A 477 20.08 -17.36 18.19
N LEU A 478 19.58 -16.16 17.87
CA LEU A 478 18.42 -15.52 18.47
C LEU A 478 17.46 -15.05 17.39
N PRO A 479 16.15 -15.14 17.62
CA PRO A 479 15.16 -14.57 16.71
C PRO A 479 15.23 -13.05 16.74
N MET A 480 15.19 -12.45 15.56
CA MET A 480 15.10 -11.01 15.35
C MET A 480 14.06 -10.70 14.29
N GLN A 481 13.50 -9.51 14.34
CA GLN A 481 12.66 -8.96 13.28
C GLN A 481 12.94 -7.47 13.11
N CYS A 482 12.71 -6.93 11.91
CA CYS A 482 12.71 -5.52 11.59
C CYS A 482 11.49 -5.22 10.71
N ASP A 483 10.66 -4.26 11.13
CA ASP A 483 9.43 -3.85 10.43
C ASP A 483 8.51 -5.01 10.01
N GLY A 484 8.50 -6.09 10.81
CA GLY A 484 7.68 -7.29 10.60
C GLY A 484 8.32 -8.40 9.76
N GLU A 485 9.56 -8.21 9.28
CA GLU A 485 10.34 -9.24 8.60
C GLU A 485 11.25 -9.96 9.62
N ALA A 486 10.98 -11.24 9.89
CA ALA A 486 11.68 -12.00 10.91
C ALA A 486 12.77 -12.94 10.35
N TRP A 487 13.85 -13.11 11.12
CA TRP A 487 14.95 -14.05 10.80
C TRP A 487 15.64 -14.55 12.07
N ILE A 488 16.46 -15.58 11.93
CA ILE A 488 17.36 -16.04 12.99
C ILE A 488 18.72 -15.36 12.84
N GLN A 489 19.12 -14.60 13.86
CA GLN A 489 20.37 -13.87 13.92
C GLN A 489 21.42 -14.64 14.68
N HIS A 490 22.58 -14.86 14.04
CA HIS A 490 23.76 -15.45 14.68
C HIS A 490 24.61 -14.38 15.38
N VAL A 491 25.63 -14.85 16.13
CA VAL A 491 26.62 -13.99 16.80
C VAL A 491 27.14 -12.90 15.87
N GLY A 492 27.12 -11.66 16.34
CA GLY A 492 27.50 -10.50 15.54
C GLY A 492 27.23 -9.19 16.26
N VAL A 493 27.33 -8.12 15.52
CA VAL A 493 27.06 -6.76 15.99
C VAL A 493 25.98 -6.15 15.10
N ILE A 494 24.99 -5.52 15.70
CA ILE A 494 23.98 -4.73 15.00
C ILE A 494 24.18 -3.29 15.42
N GLU A 495 24.37 -2.42 14.44
CA GLU A 495 24.51 -0.97 14.65
C GLU A 495 23.30 -0.29 14.02
N ILE A 496 22.64 0.57 14.82
CA ILE A 496 21.46 1.33 14.40
C ILE A 496 21.82 2.81 14.47
N THR A 497 21.76 3.49 13.34
CA THR A 497 22.14 4.89 13.20
C THR A 497 21.09 5.64 12.40
N HIS A 498 20.88 6.91 12.72
CA HIS A 498 19.97 7.77 11.96
C HIS A 498 20.45 7.88 10.51
N LYS A 499 19.55 7.73 9.55
CA LYS A 499 19.83 7.83 8.12
C LYS A 499 19.45 9.21 7.58
N HIS A 500 18.20 9.56 7.67
CA HIS A 500 17.60 10.84 7.25
C HIS A 500 16.16 10.91 7.73
N GLN A 501 15.52 12.06 7.51
CA GLN A 501 14.08 12.24 7.71
C GLN A 501 13.34 12.17 6.37
N ALA A 502 12.31 11.34 6.29
CA ALA A 502 11.41 11.26 5.16
C ALA A 502 10.21 12.20 5.34
N ASP A 503 9.71 12.74 4.22
CA ASP A 503 8.45 13.48 4.20
C ASP A 503 7.28 12.50 4.12
N VAL A 504 6.36 12.55 5.09
CA VAL A 504 5.14 11.74 5.11
C VAL A 504 3.92 12.63 5.31
N LEU A 505 2.77 12.15 4.87
CA LEU A 505 1.49 12.86 5.03
C LEU A 505 0.74 12.34 6.25
N SER A 506 0.34 13.24 7.14
CA SER A 506 -0.46 12.95 8.33
C SER A 506 -1.89 13.46 8.16
N ASN A 507 -2.88 12.61 8.45
CA ASN A 507 -4.30 12.94 8.45
C ASN A 507 -4.75 13.39 9.84
N VAL A 508 -4.65 14.68 10.14
CA VAL A 508 -4.84 15.27 11.47
C VAL A 508 -6.28 15.11 12.01
N ASN A 509 -7.26 14.92 11.14
CA ASN A 509 -8.67 14.87 11.55
C ASN A 509 -9.04 13.62 12.35
N THR A 510 -8.29 12.52 12.20
CA THR A 510 -8.52 11.27 12.93
C THR A 510 -7.82 11.23 14.29
N THR A 511 -6.81 12.08 14.55
CA THR A 511 -6.09 12.10 15.83
C THR A 511 -6.93 12.71 16.97
N LYS A 512 -7.93 13.55 16.67
CA LYS A 512 -8.83 14.12 17.68
C LYS A 512 -9.91 13.13 18.14
N GLU A 513 -10.34 12.20 17.28
CA GLU A 513 -11.33 11.17 17.65
C GLU A 513 -10.72 10.04 18.49
N THR A 514 -9.42 9.73 18.28
CA THR A 514 -8.74 8.71 19.10
C THR A 514 -8.51 9.15 20.54
N SER A 515 -8.38 10.44 20.82
CA SER A 515 -8.26 10.95 22.20
C SER A 515 -9.62 11.05 22.93
N SER A 516 -10.73 11.17 22.22
CA SER A 516 -12.06 11.21 22.84
C SER A 516 -12.67 9.83 23.08
N PHE A 517 -12.26 8.79 22.33
CA PHE A 517 -12.77 7.42 22.52
C PHE A 517 -12.19 6.71 23.76
N PHE A 518 -11.09 7.23 24.36
CA PHE A 518 -10.49 6.67 25.56
C PHE A 518 -10.97 7.32 26.86
N LEU A 519 -11.77 8.41 26.79
CA LEU A 519 -12.35 9.07 27.97
C LEU A 519 -13.72 8.51 28.40
N PHE A 520 -14.31 7.56 27.67
CA PHE A 520 -15.61 6.97 27.99
C PHE A 520 -15.57 5.50 28.44
N ASN A 521 -14.40 4.90 28.61
CA ASN A 521 -14.24 3.54 29.17
C ASN A 521 -13.16 3.48 30.25
N SER A 522 -13.25 4.38 31.22
CA SER A 522 -12.55 4.26 32.52
C SER A 522 -13.54 3.84 33.60
#